data_298c1eb5a0714acb2b51f80d68923863
#
_entry.id   298c1eb5a0714acb2b51f80d68923863
#
_cell.length_a   1.000
_cell.length_b   1.000
_cell.length_c   1.000
_cell.angle_alpha   90.00
_cell.angle_beta   90.00
_cell.angle_gamma   90.00
#
_symmetry.space_group_name_H-M   'P 1'
#
loop_
_entity.id
_entity.type
_entity.pdbx_description
1 polymer ?
#
loop_
_entity_poly.entity_id
_entity_poly.type
_entity_poly.pdbx_seq_one_letter_code
_entity_poly.pdbx_strand_id
1 'polypeptide(L)'
;MNLSEISMEIKRLEALRKELVKQEEANFLEDAKKHIGRCFRIAKHLYVKVLDVPPYVSTMLGAVLNTYQFPGIIIDLNKSPALGAELGLELDTVFSGCWGVGRMEENCEEITPEEFELIFNKRLEEIRAFVLRQ
;
A
#
# COMPACT_ATOMS: atom_id res chain seq x y z
N MET A 1 -4.74 -6.02 47.96
CA MET A 1 -4.03 -5.04 47.14
C MET A 1 -4.58 -3.65 47.42
N ASN A 2 -3.75 -2.69 47.74
CA ASN A 2 -4.17 -1.31 48.00
C ASN A 2 -4.11 -0.48 46.72
N LEU A 3 -4.60 0.77 46.79
CA LEU A 3 -4.65 1.66 45.62
C LEU A 3 -3.27 1.94 45.02
N SER A 4 -2.25 2.02 45.87
CA SER A 4 -0.87 2.27 45.41
C SER A 4 -0.34 1.10 44.61
N GLU A 5 -0.59 -0.12 45.05
CA GLU A 5 -0.18 -1.34 44.35
C GLU A 5 -0.91 -1.48 43.03
N ILE A 6 -2.21 -1.19 43.00
CA ILE A 6 -3.02 -1.21 41.77
C ILE A 6 -2.49 -0.19 40.78
N SER A 7 -2.19 1.02 41.23
CA SER A 7 -1.65 2.09 40.39
C SER A 7 -0.31 1.71 39.79
N MET A 8 0.58 1.09 40.53
CA MET A 8 1.86 0.61 40.04
C MET A 8 1.70 -0.49 39.00
N GLU A 9 0.77 -1.41 39.25
CA GLU A 9 0.49 -2.50 38.30
C GLU A 9 -0.07 -1.98 36.98
N ILE A 10 -0.97 -0.98 37.05
CA ILE A 10 -1.50 -0.34 35.81
C ILE A 10 -0.38 0.30 35.01
N LYS A 11 0.53 1.04 35.65
CA LYS A 11 1.67 1.66 34.96
C LYS A 11 2.58 0.63 34.33
N ARG A 12 2.83 -0.49 35.02
CA ARG A 12 3.64 -1.58 34.50
C ARG A 12 3.03 -2.18 33.24
N LEU A 13 1.72 -2.44 33.27
CA LEU A 13 1.00 -3.01 32.14
C LEU A 13 0.91 -2.04 30.97
N GLU A 14 0.72 -0.75 31.22
CA GLU A 14 0.72 0.27 30.19
C GLU A 14 2.08 0.37 29.48
N ALA A 15 3.17 0.32 30.23
CA ALA A 15 4.52 0.33 29.67
C ALA A 15 4.78 -0.91 28.82
N LEU A 16 4.35 -2.08 29.31
CA LEU A 16 4.49 -3.34 28.58
C LEU A 16 3.68 -3.31 27.26
N ARG A 17 2.45 -2.83 27.32
CA ARG A 17 1.60 -2.68 26.14
C ARG A 17 2.25 -1.80 25.09
N LYS A 18 2.78 -0.66 25.51
CA LYS A 18 3.45 0.30 24.64
C LYS A 18 4.65 -0.34 23.93
N GLU A 19 5.42 -1.13 24.66
CA GLU A 19 6.58 -1.84 24.10
C GLU A 19 6.17 -2.89 23.10
N LEU A 20 5.13 -3.67 23.40
CA LEU A 20 4.61 -4.69 22.50
C LEU A 20 4.05 -4.09 21.21
N VAL A 21 3.34 -2.96 21.30
CA VAL A 21 2.81 -2.26 20.11
C VAL A 21 3.96 -1.80 19.23
N LYS A 22 5.01 -1.22 19.80
CA LYS A 22 6.20 -0.82 19.02
C LYS A 22 6.84 -1.99 18.31
N GLN A 23 6.94 -3.12 18.96
CA GLN A 23 7.52 -4.33 18.39
C GLN A 23 6.66 -4.85 17.24
N GLU A 24 5.34 -4.89 17.39
CA GLU A 24 4.42 -5.30 16.36
C GLU A 24 4.48 -4.37 15.14
N GLU A 25 4.55 -3.07 15.36
CA GLU A 25 4.71 -2.08 14.28
C GLU A 25 6.02 -2.29 13.51
N ALA A 26 7.12 -2.53 14.23
CA ALA A 26 8.42 -2.79 13.61
C ALA A 26 8.39 -4.06 12.77
N ASN A 27 7.78 -5.13 13.29
CA ASN A 27 7.63 -6.39 12.57
C ASN A 27 6.75 -6.24 11.34
N PHE A 28 5.66 -5.48 11.45
CA PHE A 28 4.77 -5.18 10.33
C PHE A 28 5.51 -4.44 9.22
N LEU A 29 6.28 -3.40 9.56
CA LEU A 29 7.03 -2.64 8.57
C LEU A 29 8.13 -3.47 7.90
N GLU A 30 8.79 -4.34 8.66
CA GLU A 30 9.78 -5.26 8.11
C GLU A 30 9.15 -6.21 7.09
N ASP A 31 7.97 -6.74 7.41
CA ASP A 31 7.24 -7.60 6.49
C ASP A 31 6.76 -6.81 5.26
N ALA A 32 6.28 -5.59 5.46
CA ALA A 32 5.81 -4.73 4.38
C ALA A 32 6.90 -4.40 3.36
N LYS A 33 8.15 -4.26 3.79
CA LYS A 33 9.28 -3.99 2.89
C LYS A 33 9.48 -5.04 1.82
N LYS A 34 9.05 -6.27 2.07
CA LYS A 34 9.16 -7.37 1.10
C LYS A 34 8.28 -7.16 -0.13
N HIS A 35 7.30 -6.26 -0.04
CA HIS A 35 6.35 -6.01 -1.11
C HIS A 35 6.73 -4.83 -2.00
N ILE A 36 7.76 -4.08 -1.63
CA ILE A 36 8.22 -2.94 -2.45
C ILE A 36 8.69 -3.45 -3.82
N GLY A 37 8.21 -2.81 -4.88
CA GLY A 37 8.56 -3.17 -6.25
C GLY A 37 7.70 -4.26 -6.87
N ARG A 38 6.83 -4.90 -6.07
CA ARG A 38 5.91 -5.92 -6.61
C ARG A 38 4.85 -5.24 -7.48
N CYS A 39 4.49 -5.91 -8.55
CA CYS A 39 3.56 -5.39 -9.55
C CYS A 39 2.41 -6.39 -9.74
N PHE A 40 1.19 -5.85 -9.93
CA PHE A 40 -0.02 -6.67 -10.05
C PHE A 40 -0.92 -6.14 -11.14
N ARG A 41 -1.63 -7.06 -11.78
CA ARG A 41 -2.73 -6.76 -12.68
C ARG A 41 -4.03 -7.09 -11.94
N ILE A 42 -4.81 -6.06 -11.62
CA ILE A 42 -6.05 -6.22 -10.85
C ILE A 42 -7.22 -6.60 -11.75
N ALA A 43 -7.24 -6.06 -12.94
CA ALA A 43 -8.22 -6.34 -13.96
C ALA A 43 -7.55 -6.23 -15.32
N LYS A 44 -8.27 -6.49 -16.41
CA LYS A 44 -7.68 -6.41 -17.76
C LYS A 44 -7.09 -5.04 -18.09
N HIS A 45 -7.51 -4.01 -17.40
CA HIS A 45 -7.14 -2.62 -17.69
C HIS A 45 -6.42 -1.92 -16.53
N LEU A 46 -6.24 -2.57 -15.39
CA LEU A 46 -5.72 -1.93 -14.19
C LEU A 46 -4.44 -2.60 -13.71
N TYR A 47 -3.38 -1.83 -13.62
CA TYR A 47 -2.06 -2.30 -13.20
C TYR A 47 -1.56 -1.45 -12.04
N VAL A 48 -0.95 -2.09 -11.05
CA VAL A 48 -0.44 -1.39 -9.87
C VAL A 48 0.98 -1.85 -9.56
N LYS A 49 1.76 -0.94 -8.99
CA LYS A 49 3.10 -1.23 -8.48
C LYS A 49 3.24 -0.64 -7.09
N VAL A 50 3.72 -1.43 -6.16
CA VAL A 50 4.01 -1.00 -4.80
C VAL A 50 5.33 -0.25 -4.78
N LEU A 51 5.33 1.01 -4.33
CA LEU A 51 6.52 1.87 -4.34
C LEU A 51 7.22 1.94 -3.00
N ASP A 52 6.48 1.89 -1.90
CA ASP A 52 7.06 2.07 -0.58
C ASP A 52 6.21 1.36 0.48
N VAL A 53 6.73 1.31 1.70
CA VAL A 53 5.98 0.82 2.86
C VAL A 53 4.90 1.84 3.24
N PRO A 54 3.86 1.40 3.97
CA PRO A 54 2.88 2.34 4.50
C PRO A 54 3.55 3.42 5.34
N PRO A 55 3.12 4.70 5.22
CA PRO A 55 3.73 5.79 5.98
C PRO A 55 3.46 5.69 7.49
N TYR A 56 2.45 4.95 7.88
CA TYR A 56 2.12 4.68 9.26
C TYR A 56 1.39 3.34 9.38
N VAL A 57 1.44 2.76 10.56
CA VAL A 57 0.73 1.52 10.88
C VAL A 57 -0.41 1.86 11.83
N SER A 58 -1.62 1.46 11.45
CA SER A 58 -2.79 1.64 12.30
C SER A 58 -2.80 0.63 13.42
N THR A 59 -2.99 1.11 14.66
CA THR A 59 -3.17 0.25 15.83
C THR A 59 -4.50 0.58 16.48
N MET A 60 -5.20 -0.43 16.93
CA MET A 60 -6.41 -0.26 17.70
C MET A 60 -6.43 -1.27 18.85
N LEU A 61 -6.72 -0.77 20.05
CA LEU A 61 -6.75 -1.60 21.27
C LEU A 61 -5.43 -2.35 21.52
N GLY A 62 -4.30 -1.78 21.05
CA GLY A 62 -2.98 -2.37 21.22
C GLY A 62 -2.61 -3.46 20.22
N ALA A 63 -3.43 -3.66 19.20
CA ALA A 63 -3.14 -4.60 18.11
C ALA A 63 -2.87 -3.85 16.82
N VAL A 64 -1.92 -4.36 16.02
CA VAL A 64 -1.67 -3.86 14.68
C VAL A 64 -2.78 -4.38 13.76
N LEU A 65 -3.49 -3.46 13.11
CA LEU A 65 -4.53 -3.84 12.16
C LEU A 65 -3.87 -4.18 10.82
N ASN A 66 -4.36 -5.24 10.18
CA ASN A 66 -3.91 -5.64 8.85
C ASN A 66 -4.55 -4.77 7.77
N THR A 67 -4.37 -3.45 7.89
CA THR A 67 -4.80 -2.49 6.89
C THR A 67 -3.57 -1.97 6.18
N TYR A 68 -3.36 -2.45 4.97
CA TYR A 68 -2.20 -2.09 4.16
C TYR A 68 -2.55 -0.95 3.23
N GLN A 69 -1.93 0.21 3.44
CA GLN A 69 -2.05 1.38 2.57
C GLN A 69 -0.69 1.70 1.98
N PHE A 70 -0.31 0.94 0.96
CA PHE A 70 0.98 1.12 0.31
C PHE A 70 0.91 2.27 -0.69
N PRO A 71 1.87 3.22 -0.65
CA PRO A 71 2.05 4.14 -1.76
C PRO A 71 2.39 3.37 -3.03
N GLY A 72 1.76 3.73 -4.12
CA GLY A 72 1.97 3.02 -5.36
C GLY A 72 1.64 3.83 -6.60
N ILE A 73 1.91 3.22 -7.76
CA ILE A 73 1.53 3.75 -9.06
C ILE A 73 0.39 2.90 -9.58
N ILE A 74 -0.65 3.56 -10.07
CA ILE A 74 -1.81 2.93 -10.71
C ILE A 74 -1.83 3.33 -12.18
N ILE A 75 -1.91 2.34 -13.06
CA ILE A 75 -2.11 2.55 -14.49
C ILE A 75 -3.50 2.02 -14.84
N ASP A 76 -4.38 2.90 -15.31
CA ASP A 76 -5.73 2.55 -15.74
C ASP A 76 -5.85 2.76 -17.25
N LEU A 77 -5.85 1.67 -17.99
CA LEU A 77 -5.90 1.72 -19.47
C LEU A 77 -7.25 2.15 -20.03
N ASN A 78 -8.30 2.14 -19.18
CA ASN A 78 -9.62 2.63 -19.59
C ASN A 78 -9.69 4.15 -19.60
N LYS A 79 -8.79 4.83 -18.92
CA LYS A 79 -8.70 6.27 -18.92
C LYS A 79 -7.78 6.72 -20.04
N SER A 80 -8.15 7.79 -20.74
CA SER A 80 -7.34 8.33 -21.85
C SER A 80 -7.43 9.83 -21.86
N PRO A 81 -6.31 10.55 -22.09
CA PRO A 81 -6.32 12.00 -22.25
C PRO A 81 -7.26 12.47 -23.36
N ALA A 82 -7.42 11.66 -24.42
CA ALA A 82 -8.29 11.99 -25.54
C ALA A 82 -9.78 11.83 -25.23
N LEU A 83 -10.14 11.01 -24.21
CA LEU A 83 -11.51 10.73 -23.82
C LEU A 83 -11.94 11.51 -22.58
N GLY A 84 -11.04 12.17 -21.90
CA GLY A 84 -11.32 12.92 -20.68
C GLY A 84 -10.07 13.63 -20.19
N ALA A 85 -10.16 14.26 -19.02
CA ALA A 85 -9.06 14.99 -18.42
C ALA A 85 -8.11 14.09 -17.60
N GLU A 86 -8.31 12.78 -17.64
CA GLU A 86 -7.54 11.86 -16.81
C GLU A 86 -6.47 11.13 -17.63
N LEU A 87 -5.27 11.09 -17.08
CA LEU A 87 -4.12 10.49 -17.77
C LEU A 87 -4.07 8.97 -17.68
N GLY A 88 -4.83 8.36 -16.77
CA GLY A 88 -4.74 6.92 -16.52
C GLY A 88 -3.43 6.50 -15.86
N LEU A 89 -2.74 7.45 -15.25
CA LEU A 89 -1.49 7.24 -14.54
C LEU A 89 -1.51 8.12 -13.31
N GLU A 90 -1.50 7.52 -12.13
CA GLU A 90 -1.58 8.29 -10.89
C GLU A 90 -0.79 7.63 -9.76
N LEU A 91 -0.33 8.49 -8.84
CA LEU A 91 0.27 8.06 -7.58
C LEU A 91 -0.81 8.07 -6.53
N ASP A 92 -1.07 6.94 -5.92
CA ASP A 92 -2.11 6.82 -4.91
C ASP A 92 -1.82 5.64 -4.01
N THR A 93 -2.70 5.39 -3.07
CA THR A 93 -2.69 4.19 -2.25
C THR A 93 -3.19 3.01 -3.08
N VAL A 94 -2.35 2.00 -3.28
CA VAL A 94 -2.71 0.84 -4.11
C VAL A 94 -3.48 -0.23 -3.33
N PHE A 95 -3.35 -0.24 -2.02
CA PHE A 95 -4.10 -1.15 -1.16
C PHE A 95 -4.62 -0.39 0.05
N SER A 96 -5.86 -0.61 0.41
CA SER A 96 -6.47 0.01 1.57
C SER A 96 -7.46 -0.93 2.24
N GLY A 97 -7.65 -0.73 3.53
CA GLY A 97 -8.61 -1.50 4.31
C GLY A 97 -8.25 -2.99 4.34
N CYS A 98 -9.22 -3.81 4.03
CA CYS A 98 -9.06 -5.26 4.03
C CYS A 98 -8.30 -5.82 2.83
N TRP A 99 -7.77 -4.97 1.98
CA TRP A 99 -6.98 -5.32 0.81
C TRP A 99 -5.51 -5.45 1.19
N GLY A 100 -5.17 -6.33 2.09
CA GLY A 100 -3.78 -6.64 2.36
C GLY A 100 -3.12 -7.27 1.12
N VAL A 101 -1.80 -7.22 1.05
CA VAL A 101 -1.05 -7.79 -0.08
C VAL A 101 -1.37 -9.28 -0.26
N GLY A 102 -1.58 -10.00 0.84
CA GLY A 102 -1.98 -11.41 0.76
C GLY A 102 -3.31 -11.61 0.04
N ARG A 103 -4.27 -10.70 0.21
CA ARG A 103 -5.55 -10.76 -0.53
C ARG A 103 -5.37 -10.42 -2.00
N MET A 104 -4.47 -9.51 -2.30
CA MET A 104 -4.14 -9.19 -3.69
C MET A 104 -3.55 -10.40 -4.40
N GLU A 105 -2.69 -11.15 -3.73
CA GLU A 105 -2.12 -12.38 -4.29
C GLU A 105 -3.20 -13.40 -4.63
N GLU A 106 -4.31 -13.41 -3.89
CA GLU A 106 -5.44 -14.30 -4.15
C GLU A 106 -6.32 -13.83 -5.30
N ASN A 107 -6.53 -12.51 -5.44
CA ASN A 107 -7.52 -11.93 -6.34
C ASN A 107 -6.92 -11.26 -7.57
N CYS A 108 -5.60 -11.17 -7.66
CA CYS A 108 -4.91 -10.45 -8.71
C CYS A 108 -3.79 -11.31 -9.27
N GLU A 109 -3.42 -11.03 -10.50
CA GLU A 109 -2.28 -11.66 -11.13
C GLU A 109 -1.02 -10.85 -10.83
N GLU A 110 -0.02 -11.48 -10.25
CA GLU A 110 1.28 -10.84 -10.09
C GLU A 110 2.02 -10.87 -11.42
N ILE A 111 2.52 -9.72 -11.85
CA ILE A 111 3.30 -9.58 -13.08
C ILE A 111 4.74 -9.21 -12.73
N THR A 112 5.64 -9.36 -13.68
CA THR A 112 7.03 -8.99 -13.47
C THR A 112 7.19 -7.46 -13.50
N PRO A 113 8.20 -6.91 -12.80
CA PRO A 113 8.51 -5.48 -12.92
C PRO A 113 8.77 -5.05 -14.36
N GLU A 114 9.35 -5.91 -15.18
CA GLU A 114 9.62 -5.64 -16.58
C GLU A 114 8.33 -5.49 -17.39
N GLU A 115 7.35 -6.35 -17.15
CA GLU A 115 6.02 -6.23 -17.78
C GLU A 115 5.34 -4.92 -17.39
N PHE A 116 5.42 -4.56 -16.11
CA PHE A 116 4.86 -3.30 -15.64
C PHE A 116 5.55 -2.11 -16.30
N GLU A 117 6.86 -2.15 -16.41
CA GLU A 117 7.66 -1.08 -17.02
C GLU A 117 7.29 -0.88 -18.49
N LEU A 118 7.06 -1.94 -19.24
CA LEU A 118 6.60 -1.85 -20.63
C LEU A 118 5.26 -1.13 -20.73
N ILE A 119 4.31 -1.49 -19.86
CA ILE A 119 2.98 -0.86 -19.83
C ILE A 119 3.10 0.61 -19.41
N PHE A 120 3.91 0.89 -18.43
CA PHE A 120 4.18 2.24 -17.93
C PHE A 120 4.76 3.13 -19.02
N ASN A 121 5.80 2.66 -19.70
CA ASN A 121 6.46 3.41 -20.78
C ASN A 121 5.53 3.64 -21.97
N LYS A 122 4.70 2.65 -22.31
CA LYS A 122 3.71 2.81 -23.36
C LYS A 122 2.71 3.90 -23.00
N ARG A 123 2.25 3.94 -21.77
CA ARG A 123 1.32 4.98 -21.31
C ARG A 123 1.97 6.36 -21.33
N LEU A 124 3.24 6.48 -20.91
CA LEU A 124 3.97 7.74 -20.98
C LEU A 124 4.09 8.24 -22.43
N GLU A 125 4.36 7.36 -23.38
CA GLU A 125 4.42 7.71 -24.81
C GLU A 125 3.07 8.19 -25.33
N GLU A 126 1.98 7.55 -24.93
CA GLU A 126 0.62 7.96 -25.31
C GLU A 126 0.30 9.36 -24.76
N ILE A 127 0.67 9.64 -23.51
CA ILE A 127 0.48 10.95 -22.87
C ILE A 127 1.33 11.99 -23.61
N ARG A 128 2.58 11.69 -23.86
CA ARG A 128 3.50 12.59 -24.56
C ARG A 128 3.00 12.92 -25.96
N ALA A 129 2.56 11.94 -26.71
CA ALA A 129 2.02 12.14 -28.04
C ALA A 129 0.78 13.03 -28.01
N PHE A 130 -0.11 12.84 -27.04
CA PHE A 130 -1.28 13.69 -26.85
C PHE A 130 -0.90 15.14 -26.54
N VAL A 131 0.02 15.34 -25.61
CA VAL A 131 0.48 16.69 -25.18
C VAL A 131 1.15 17.42 -26.34
N LEU A 132 1.97 16.74 -27.13
CA LEU A 132 2.68 17.37 -28.25
C LEU A 132 1.77 17.70 -29.46
N ARG A 133 0.57 17.17 -29.49
CA ARG A 133 -0.43 17.55 -30.51
C ARG A 133 -1.14 18.86 -30.20
N GLN A 134 -1.05 19.29 -28.95
CA GLN A 134 -1.73 20.53 -28.49
C GLN A 134 -0.95 21.80 -28.84
#